data_bad953d575b45ba8a6433b91fb028623
#
_entry.id   bad953d575b45ba8a6433b91fb028623
#
_cell.length_a   1.000
_cell.length_b   1.000
_cell.length_c   1.000
_cell.angle_alpha   90.00
_cell.angle_beta   90.00
_cell.angle_gamma   90.00
#
_symmetry.space_group_name_H-M   'P 1'
#
loop_
_entity.id
_entity.type
_entity.pdbx_description
1 polymer ?
#
loop_
_entity_poly.entity_id
_entity_poly.type
_entity_poly.pdbx_seq_one_letter_code
_entity_poly.pdbx_strand_id
1 'polypeptide(L)'
;MNDNETSLQHNGLPARHSWWESLRDDLADRFSLSEDSARQEETVDMICRGVEFRGTNLWVLIFATMIASLGLNVNSAAVIIGAMLVSPLMGPIMGVGLSLGINDFDLLKKSLRNFSLMVVVAIATSTLYFFISPLGTARSELLARTVPTTYDVLIAFFGGCLLYT
;
A
#
# COMPACT_ATOMS: atom_id res chain seq x y z
N MET A 1 11.27 53.14 -55.08
CA MET A 1 11.01 52.30 -56.22
C MET A 1 11.27 50.92 -55.79
N ASN A 2 10.22 50.43 -55.18
CA ASN A 2 9.58 49.12 -55.21
C ASN A 2 10.47 47.90 -55.02
N ASP A 3 10.55 47.44 -53.82
CA ASP A 3 10.81 46.02 -53.53
C ASP A 3 9.89 45.60 -52.38
N ASN A 4 8.60 45.63 -52.72
CA ASN A 4 7.52 45.18 -51.80
C ASN A 4 6.66 44.14 -52.49
N GLU A 5 7.26 43.04 -52.94
CA GLU A 5 6.50 41.89 -53.40
C GLU A 5 7.35 40.63 -53.28
N THR A 6 7.42 40.05 -52.12
CA THR A 6 7.62 38.59 -51.97
C THR A 6 7.52 38.15 -50.53
N SER A 7 6.36 38.36 -49.90
CA SER A 7 6.09 37.73 -48.61
C SER A 7 4.62 37.29 -48.46
N LEU A 8 4.10 36.69 -49.53
CA LEU A 8 2.82 35.98 -49.46
C LEU A 8 3.03 34.60 -50.07
N GLN A 9 3.29 33.64 -49.25
CA GLN A 9 2.86 32.26 -49.38
C GLN A 9 3.75 31.32 -48.57
N HIS A 10 3.48 31.19 -47.30
CA HIS A 10 3.56 29.88 -46.64
C HIS A 10 2.54 29.86 -45.51
N ASN A 11 1.27 29.99 -45.85
CA ASN A 11 0.23 29.39 -45.00
C ASN A 11 0.31 27.89 -45.22
N GLY A 12 1.32 27.28 -44.59
CA GLY A 12 1.35 25.85 -44.35
C GLY A 12 0.17 25.51 -43.47
N LEU A 13 -0.72 24.68 -43.97
CA LEU A 13 -1.78 23.98 -43.29
C LEU A 13 -1.33 23.58 -41.89
N PRO A 14 -2.18 23.71 -40.87
CA PRO A 14 -1.85 23.17 -39.57
C PRO A 14 -1.58 21.67 -39.73
N ALA A 15 -0.32 21.32 -39.53
CA ALA A 15 0.06 19.93 -39.49
C ALA A 15 -0.96 19.25 -38.55
N ARG A 16 -1.66 18.30 -39.12
CA ARG A 16 -2.58 17.43 -38.43
C ARG A 16 -1.77 16.68 -37.38
N HIS A 17 -1.47 17.40 -36.26
CA HIS A 17 -0.87 16.81 -35.09
C HIS A 17 -1.79 15.65 -34.71
N SER A 18 -1.31 14.47 -35.01
CA SER A 18 -2.05 13.26 -34.75
C SER A 18 -2.37 13.29 -33.26
N TRP A 19 -3.65 13.30 -32.92
CA TRP A 19 -4.10 13.18 -31.54
C TRP A 19 -3.40 12.02 -30.79
N TRP A 20 -2.86 11.07 -31.55
CA TRP A 20 -1.99 10.00 -31.05
C TRP A 20 -0.63 10.49 -30.53
N GLU A 21 -0.05 11.52 -31.14
CA GLU A 21 1.22 12.09 -30.65
C GLU A 21 0.98 12.87 -29.37
N SER A 22 -0.10 13.66 -29.30
CA SER A 22 -0.49 14.34 -28.06
C SER A 22 -0.82 13.36 -26.93
N LEU A 23 -1.54 12.28 -27.24
CA LEU A 23 -1.83 11.24 -26.26
C LEU A 23 -0.57 10.49 -25.81
N ARG A 24 0.35 10.24 -26.73
CA ARG A 24 1.61 9.56 -26.41
C ARG A 24 2.52 10.44 -25.57
N ASP A 25 2.57 11.72 -25.85
CA ASP A 25 3.36 12.68 -25.11
C ASP A 25 2.73 12.94 -23.73
N ASP A 26 1.40 13.06 -23.62
CA ASP A 26 0.67 13.14 -22.35
C ASP A 26 0.82 11.86 -21.51
N LEU A 27 0.85 10.69 -22.16
CA LEU A 27 1.09 9.42 -21.48
C LEU A 27 2.56 9.29 -21.07
N ALA A 28 3.50 9.69 -21.91
CA ALA A 28 4.92 9.67 -21.59
C ALA A 28 5.25 10.62 -20.43
N ASP A 29 4.63 11.80 -20.37
CA ASP A 29 4.77 12.72 -19.24
C ASP A 29 4.14 12.17 -17.93
N ARG A 30 2.99 11.51 -18.05
CA ARG A 30 2.35 10.89 -16.90
C ARG A 30 3.05 9.60 -16.41
N PHE A 31 3.75 8.90 -17.31
CA PHE A 31 4.59 7.74 -17.02
C PHE A 31 6.09 8.09 -16.89
N SER A 32 6.43 9.37 -16.89
CA SER A 32 7.80 9.82 -16.68
C SER A 32 8.21 9.53 -15.23
N LEU A 33 8.93 8.42 -15.04
CA LEU A 33 9.56 7.99 -13.80
C LEU A 33 10.68 8.95 -13.32
N SER A 34 10.90 10.05 -14.06
CA SER A 34 11.95 11.03 -13.79
C SER A 34 11.63 11.99 -12.62
N GLU A 35 10.35 12.14 -12.25
CA GLU A 35 9.92 12.98 -11.14
C GLU A 35 9.96 12.25 -9.78
N ASP A 36 10.22 10.94 -9.83
CA ASP A 36 10.12 10.04 -8.68
C ASP A 36 11.29 10.15 -7.69
N SER A 37 12.43 10.67 -8.10
CA SER A 37 13.61 10.73 -7.23
C SER A 37 13.47 11.74 -6.09
N ALA A 38 12.80 12.88 -6.31
CA ALA A 38 12.52 13.85 -5.25
C ALA A 38 11.40 13.36 -4.30
N ARG A 39 10.48 12.55 -4.83
CA ARG A 39 9.39 11.95 -4.07
C ARG A 39 9.84 10.75 -3.22
N GLN A 40 10.93 10.09 -3.60
CA GLN A 40 11.48 8.95 -2.84
C GLN A 40 11.96 9.36 -1.44
N GLU A 41 12.64 10.49 -1.29
CA GLU A 41 13.09 10.97 0.02
C GLU A 41 11.91 11.31 0.93
N GLU A 42 10.87 11.93 0.41
CA GLU A 42 9.64 12.23 1.15
C GLU A 42 8.90 10.95 1.56
N THR A 43 8.84 9.95 0.67
CA THR A 43 8.22 8.65 0.95
C THR A 43 8.99 7.88 2.02
N VAL A 44 10.31 7.88 1.96
CA VAL A 44 11.19 7.27 2.98
C VAL A 44 10.96 7.94 4.34
N ASP A 45 10.88 9.27 4.40
CA ASP A 45 10.63 10.00 5.64
C ASP A 45 9.23 9.70 6.21
N MET A 46 8.20 9.62 5.36
CA MET A 46 6.85 9.19 5.76
C MET A 46 6.85 7.78 6.34
N ILE A 47 7.54 6.83 5.70
CA ILE A 47 7.65 5.46 6.20
C ILE A 47 8.41 5.43 7.53
N CYS A 48 9.52 6.16 7.65
CA CYS A 48 10.29 6.26 8.89
C CYS A 48 9.46 6.82 10.05
N ARG A 49 8.62 7.82 9.79
CA ARG A 49 7.67 8.37 10.78
C ARG A 49 6.57 7.37 11.13
N GLY A 50 6.12 6.55 10.17
CA GLY A 50 5.14 5.48 10.39
C GLY A 50 5.67 4.34 11.24
N VAL A 51 6.99 4.14 11.28
CA VAL A 51 7.66 3.15 12.15
C VAL A 51 7.70 3.61 13.61
N GLU A 52 7.57 4.92 13.88
CA GLU A 52 7.61 5.43 15.24
C GLU A 52 6.41 4.96 16.05
N PHE A 53 6.73 4.31 17.17
CA PHE A 53 5.75 3.79 18.10
C PHE A 53 5.03 4.95 18.82
N ARG A 54 3.78 5.21 18.44
CA ARG A 54 2.89 6.12 19.16
C ARG A 54 1.90 5.30 19.99
N GLY A 55 1.70 5.65 21.24
CA GLY A 55 0.75 4.96 22.13
C GLY A 55 -0.67 4.89 21.56
N THR A 56 -1.08 5.90 20.76
CA THR A 56 -2.36 5.87 20.06
C THR A 56 -2.50 4.71 19.06
N ASN A 57 -1.41 4.28 18.44
CA ASN A 57 -1.41 3.15 17.51
C ASN A 57 -1.71 1.82 18.22
N LEU A 58 -1.33 1.69 19.50
CA LEU A 58 -1.69 0.52 20.32
C LEU A 58 -3.20 0.41 20.54
N TRP A 59 -3.85 1.51 20.89
CA TRP A 59 -5.29 1.49 21.08
C TRP A 59 -6.03 1.14 19.78
N VAL A 60 -5.60 1.71 18.66
CA VAL A 60 -6.15 1.37 17.35
C VAL A 60 -5.93 -0.10 17.03
N LEU A 61 -4.75 -0.66 17.34
CA LEU A 61 -4.45 -2.07 17.14
C LEU A 61 -5.36 -2.98 17.98
N ILE A 62 -5.57 -2.64 19.26
CA ILE A 62 -6.44 -3.41 20.16
C ILE A 62 -7.87 -3.43 19.60
N PHE A 63 -8.41 -2.27 19.23
CA PHE A 63 -9.76 -2.20 18.65
C PHE A 63 -9.86 -2.92 17.31
N ALA A 64 -8.88 -2.77 16.43
CA ALA A 64 -8.83 -3.47 15.14
C ALA A 64 -8.80 -4.99 15.35
N THR A 65 -8.01 -5.49 16.31
CA THR A 65 -7.94 -6.91 16.65
C THR A 65 -9.25 -7.43 17.24
N MET A 66 -9.91 -6.62 18.06
CA MET A 66 -11.24 -6.96 18.60
C MET A 66 -12.29 -7.06 17.46
N ILE A 67 -12.30 -6.09 16.55
CA ILE A 67 -13.22 -6.10 15.39
C ILE A 67 -12.92 -7.31 14.51
N ALA A 68 -11.65 -7.63 14.23
CA ALA A 68 -11.27 -8.81 13.47
C ALA A 68 -11.74 -10.10 14.13
N SER A 69 -11.58 -10.22 15.46
CA SER A 69 -12.03 -11.38 16.22
C SER A 69 -13.55 -11.52 16.23
N LEU A 70 -14.29 -10.40 16.30
CA LEU A 70 -15.75 -10.37 16.13
C LEU A 70 -16.14 -10.78 14.69
N GLY A 71 -15.41 -10.28 13.68
CA GLY A 71 -15.64 -10.66 12.28
C GLY A 71 -15.49 -12.17 12.04
N LEU A 72 -14.48 -12.79 12.68
CA LEU A 72 -14.31 -14.25 12.65
C LEU A 72 -15.46 -14.97 13.35
N ASN A 73 -15.95 -14.42 14.45
CA ASN A 73 -17.07 -15.02 15.19
C ASN A 73 -18.38 -14.97 14.41
N VAL A 74 -18.66 -13.84 13.74
CA VAL A 74 -19.86 -13.63 12.89
C VAL A 74 -19.69 -14.25 11.50
N ASN A 75 -18.52 -14.78 11.15
CA ASN A 75 -18.20 -15.31 9.83
C ASN A 75 -18.37 -14.27 8.69
N SER A 76 -17.95 -13.03 8.95
CA SER A 76 -18.07 -11.92 8.00
C SER A 76 -16.71 -11.50 7.47
N ALA A 77 -16.42 -11.87 6.22
CA ALA A 77 -15.19 -11.49 5.52
C ALA A 77 -15.04 -9.96 5.41
N ALA A 78 -16.13 -9.23 5.19
CA ALA A 78 -16.13 -7.78 5.05
C ALA A 78 -15.64 -7.08 6.32
N VAL A 79 -16.06 -7.55 7.51
CA VAL A 79 -15.61 -7.00 8.81
C VAL A 79 -14.13 -7.28 9.04
N ILE A 80 -13.65 -8.46 8.65
CA ILE A 80 -12.24 -8.83 8.79
C ILE A 80 -11.36 -7.95 7.89
N ILE A 81 -11.77 -7.73 6.63
CA ILE A 81 -11.06 -6.86 5.68
C ILE A 81 -11.04 -5.42 6.21
N GLY A 82 -12.17 -4.92 6.72
CA GLY A 82 -12.24 -3.59 7.35
C GLY A 82 -11.28 -3.44 8.53
N ALA A 83 -11.19 -4.43 9.40
CA ALA A 83 -10.26 -4.45 10.52
C ALA A 83 -8.78 -4.43 10.06
N MET A 84 -8.45 -5.15 8.99
CA MET A 84 -7.10 -5.15 8.40
C MET A 84 -6.70 -3.78 7.86
N LEU A 85 -7.63 -3.05 7.24
CA LEU A 85 -7.37 -1.71 6.69
C LEU A 85 -7.14 -0.66 7.78
N VAL A 86 -7.79 -0.82 8.94
CA VAL A 86 -7.63 0.10 10.08
C VAL A 86 -6.37 -0.22 10.90
N SER A 87 -5.82 -1.43 10.76
CA SER A 87 -4.69 -1.88 11.56
C SER A 87 -3.41 -1.07 11.28
N PRO A 88 -2.72 -0.57 12.33
CA PRO A 88 -1.49 0.22 12.20
C PRO A 88 -0.24 -0.63 11.92
N LEU A 89 -0.40 -1.90 11.56
CA LEU A 89 0.72 -2.81 11.28
C LEU A 89 1.44 -2.47 9.96
N MET A 90 0.77 -1.76 9.06
CA MET A 90 1.33 -1.43 7.74
C MET A 90 2.62 -0.59 7.85
N GLY A 91 2.68 0.37 8.77
CA GLY A 91 3.88 1.20 8.97
C GLY A 91 5.15 0.39 9.27
N PRO A 92 5.17 -0.43 10.33
CA PRO A 92 6.32 -1.28 10.64
C PRO A 92 6.66 -2.30 9.54
N ILE A 93 5.67 -2.86 8.84
CA ILE A 93 5.90 -3.79 7.74
C ILE A 93 6.61 -3.09 6.57
N MET A 94 6.14 -1.91 6.19
CA MET A 94 6.77 -1.09 5.15
C MET A 94 8.19 -0.66 5.58
N GLY A 95 8.38 -0.34 6.86
CA GLY A 95 9.70 -0.02 7.42
C GLY A 95 10.68 -1.19 7.35
N VAL A 96 10.24 -2.41 7.60
CA VAL A 96 11.07 -3.62 7.43
C VAL A 96 11.42 -3.82 5.95
N GLY A 97 10.45 -3.68 5.03
CA GLY A 97 10.70 -3.80 3.59
C GLY A 97 11.70 -2.77 3.09
N LEU A 98 11.52 -1.50 3.47
CA LEU A 98 12.41 -0.41 3.10
C LEU A 98 13.83 -0.62 3.65
N SER A 99 13.97 -0.98 4.92
CA SER A 99 15.28 -1.17 5.57
C SER A 99 16.09 -2.29 4.92
N LEU A 100 15.42 -3.34 4.44
CA LEU A 100 16.06 -4.39 3.64
C LEU A 100 16.48 -3.87 2.26
N GLY A 101 15.66 -3.02 1.63
CA GLY A 101 15.95 -2.44 0.32
C GLY A 101 17.14 -1.47 0.33
N ILE A 102 17.27 -0.64 1.36
CA ILE A 102 18.38 0.31 1.52
C ILE A 102 19.56 -0.24 2.33
N ASN A 103 19.46 -1.49 2.79
CA ASN A 103 20.49 -2.16 3.61
C ASN A 103 20.83 -1.41 4.92
N ASP A 104 19.84 -0.79 5.55
CA ASP A 104 19.97 -0.08 6.83
C ASP A 104 19.53 -1.00 7.99
N PHE A 105 20.54 -1.55 8.70
CA PHE A 105 20.31 -2.47 9.82
C PHE A 105 19.76 -1.79 11.08
N ASP A 106 20.01 -0.50 11.28
CA ASP A 106 19.48 0.23 12.43
C ASP A 106 17.97 0.47 12.28
N LEU A 107 17.53 0.87 11.09
CA LEU A 107 16.12 1.00 10.75
C LEU A 107 15.41 -0.37 10.80
N LEU A 108 16.06 -1.42 10.30
CA LEU A 108 15.54 -2.79 10.34
C LEU A 108 15.27 -3.24 11.78
N LYS A 109 16.26 -3.07 12.68
CA LYS A 109 16.13 -3.46 14.08
C LYS A 109 15.03 -2.68 14.81
N LYS A 110 14.93 -1.37 14.53
CA LYS A 110 13.88 -0.51 15.09
C LYS A 110 12.49 -0.95 14.61
N SER A 111 12.34 -1.17 13.31
CA SER A 111 11.08 -1.60 12.68
C SER A 111 10.66 -2.99 13.16
N LEU A 112 11.58 -3.94 13.19
CA LEU A 112 11.32 -5.31 13.63
C LEU A 112 10.94 -5.39 15.11
N ARG A 113 11.58 -4.60 15.97
CA ARG A 113 11.22 -4.53 17.39
C ARG A 113 9.80 -3.98 17.57
N ASN A 114 9.45 -2.90 16.87
CA ASN A 114 8.12 -2.31 16.95
C ASN A 114 7.06 -3.26 16.39
N PHE A 115 7.35 -3.90 15.26
CA PHE A 115 6.49 -4.91 14.66
C PHE A 115 6.25 -6.09 15.62
N SER A 116 7.32 -6.64 16.21
CA SER A 116 7.22 -7.74 17.17
C SER A 116 6.36 -7.38 18.40
N LEU A 117 6.52 -6.17 18.92
CA LEU A 117 5.72 -5.68 20.05
C LEU A 117 4.23 -5.61 19.69
N MET A 118 3.91 -5.04 18.49
CA MET A 118 2.52 -4.97 18.01
C MET A 118 1.92 -6.36 17.79
N VAL A 119 2.68 -7.32 17.26
CA VAL A 119 2.24 -8.71 17.09
C VAL A 119 1.94 -9.36 18.42
N VAL A 120 2.78 -9.17 19.44
CA VAL A 120 2.54 -9.71 20.79
C VAL A 120 1.25 -9.13 21.38
N VAL A 121 1.03 -7.83 21.27
CA VAL A 121 -0.21 -7.18 21.75
C VAL A 121 -1.44 -7.70 21.00
N ALA A 122 -1.36 -7.87 19.68
CA ALA A 122 -2.45 -8.41 18.87
C ALA A 122 -2.80 -9.85 19.29
N ILE A 123 -1.79 -10.70 19.47
CA ILE A 123 -1.99 -12.09 19.96
C ILE A 123 -2.61 -12.10 21.35
N ALA A 124 -2.10 -11.28 22.27
CA ALA A 124 -2.64 -11.20 23.61
C ALA A 124 -4.13 -10.76 23.62
N THR A 125 -4.45 -9.74 22.83
CA THR A 125 -5.84 -9.24 22.68
C THR A 125 -6.75 -10.30 22.07
N SER A 126 -6.31 -10.97 21.02
CA SER A 126 -7.07 -12.04 20.36
C SER A 126 -7.27 -13.24 21.30
N THR A 127 -6.24 -13.65 22.00
CA THR A 127 -6.31 -14.75 22.99
C THR A 127 -7.29 -14.41 24.10
N LEU A 128 -7.24 -13.18 24.64
CA LEU A 128 -8.17 -12.73 25.66
C LEU A 128 -9.62 -12.77 25.16
N TYR A 129 -9.86 -12.31 23.94
CA TYR A 129 -11.18 -12.35 23.32
C TYR A 129 -11.72 -13.78 23.20
N PHE A 130 -10.92 -14.71 22.66
CA PHE A 130 -11.32 -16.09 22.48
C PHE A 130 -11.44 -16.87 23.80
N PHE A 131 -10.73 -16.45 24.82
CA PHE A 131 -10.87 -17.00 26.16
C PHE A 131 -12.24 -16.66 26.78
N ILE A 132 -12.72 -15.43 26.53
CA ILE A 132 -14.03 -14.96 27.03
C ILE A 132 -15.17 -15.50 26.16
N SER A 133 -14.95 -15.67 24.85
CA SER A 133 -15.95 -16.15 23.89
C SER A 133 -15.65 -17.59 23.48
N PRO A 134 -16.31 -18.59 24.10
CA PRO A 134 -16.06 -20.00 23.80
C PRO A 134 -16.61 -20.36 22.42
N LEU A 135 -15.73 -20.33 21.41
CA LEU A 135 -16.01 -20.77 20.04
C LEU A 135 -15.75 -22.28 19.94
N GLY A 136 -16.80 -23.07 20.01
CA GLY A 136 -16.69 -24.53 19.96
C GLY A 136 -16.39 -25.13 18.58
N THR A 137 -16.38 -24.34 17.50
CA THR A 137 -16.18 -24.86 16.13
C THR A 137 -15.34 -23.88 15.29
N ALA A 138 -14.38 -24.43 14.54
CA ALA A 138 -13.64 -23.67 13.53
C ALA A 138 -14.64 -23.16 12.46
N ARG A 139 -14.61 -21.85 12.21
CA ARG A 139 -15.50 -21.23 11.22
C ARG A 139 -14.97 -21.41 9.80
N SER A 140 -15.85 -21.45 8.84
CA SER A 140 -15.51 -21.65 7.41
C SER A 140 -14.54 -20.59 6.87
N GLU A 141 -14.59 -19.36 7.36
CA GLU A 141 -13.66 -18.28 6.99
C GLU A 141 -12.21 -18.55 7.40
N LEU A 142 -11.99 -19.22 8.53
CA LEU A 142 -10.65 -19.66 8.94
C LEU A 142 -10.13 -20.75 8.00
N LEU A 143 -10.96 -21.71 7.66
CA LEU A 143 -10.60 -22.81 6.77
C LEU A 143 -10.36 -22.33 5.34
N ALA A 144 -11.17 -21.39 4.84
CA ALA A 144 -10.99 -20.82 3.50
C ALA A 144 -9.63 -20.13 3.31
N ARG A 145 -9.05 -19.56 4.38
CA ARG A 145 -7.74 -18.88 4.33
C ARG A 145 -6.54 -19.83 4.46
N THR A 146 -6.77 -21.08 4.86
CA THR A 146 -5.69 -22.07 5.00
C THR A 146 -5.40 -22.80 3.71
N VAL A 147 -6.28 -22.74 2.71
CA VAL A 147 -6.11 -23.38 1.40
C VAL A 147 -5.73 -22.31 0.37
N PRO A 148 -4.45 -22.20 -0.03
CA PRO A 148 -4.05 -21.24 -1.05
C PRO A 148 -4.68 -21.59 -2.39
N THR A 149 -5.36 -20.62 -2.98
CA THR A 149 -5.99 -20.77 -4.29
C THR A 149 -5.15 -20.06 -5.34
N THR A 150 -5.19 -20.56 -6.59
CA THR A 150 -4.47 -19.90 -7.72
C THR A 150 -4.87 -18.43 -7.87
N TYR A 151 -6.10 -18.08 -7.51
CA TYR A 151 -6.57 -16.68 -7.52
C TYR A 151 -5.83 -15.81 -6.50
N ASP A 152 -5.47 -16.33 -5.33
CA ASP A 152 -4.73 -15.59 -4.31
C ASP A 152 -3.34 -15.22 -4.79
N VAL A 153 -2.68 -16.13 -5.52
CA VAL A 153 -1.37 -15.87 -6.15
C VAL A 153 -1.50 -14.78 -7.23
N LEU A 154 -2.57 -14.81 -8.02
CA LEU A 154 -2.82 -13.82 -9.07
C LEU A 154 -3.08 -12.44 -8.46
N ILE A 155 -3.90 -12.36 -7.42
CA ILE A 155 -4.20 -11.12 -6.69
C ILE A 155 -2.94 -10.56 -6.04
N ALA A 156 -2.12 -11.41 -5.42
CA ALA A 156 -0.85 -11.01 -4.82
C ALA A 156 0.14 -10.48 -5.87
N PHE A 157 0.20 -11.10 -7.05
CA PHE A 157 1.04 -10.66 -8.16
C PHE A 157 0.62 -9.29 -8.69
N PHE A 158 -0.66 -9.12 -9.02
CA PHE A 158 -1.16 -7.83 -9.51
C PHE A 158 -1.13 -6.74 -8.43
N GLY A 159 -1.43 -7.08 -7.18
CA GLY A 159 -1.34 -6.16 -6.05
C GLY A 159 0.10 -5.71 -5.80
N GLY A 160 1.06 -6.63 -5.88
CA GLY A 160 2.48 -6.32 -5.78
C GLY A 160 2.98 -5.43 -6.93
N CYS A 161 2.52 -5.67 -8.15
CA CYS A 161 2.82 -4.84 -9.31
C CYS A 161 2.29 -3.41 -9.15
N LEU A 162 1.08 -3.25 -8.60
CA LEU A 162 0.46 -1.95 -8.32
C LEU A 162 1.19 -1.17 -7.22
N LEU A 163 1.75 -1.86 -6.23
CA LEU A 163 2.51 -1.23 -5.15
C LEU A 163 3.89 -0.75 -5.61
N TYR A 164 4.44 -1.38 -6.66
CA TYR A 164 5.75 -1.02 -7.21
C TYR A 164 5.67 0.13 -8.23
N THR A 165 4.49 0.43 -8.77
CA THR A 165 4.27 1.56 -9.71
C THR A 165 3.96 2.83 -8.97
#